data_cfb76f20aa02bd366faa15b063b96f6d
#
_entry.id   cfb76f20aa02bd366faa15b063b96f6d
#
_cell.length_a   1.000
_cell.length_b   1.000
_cell.length_c   1.000
_cell.angle_alpha   90.00
_cell.angle_beta   90.00
_cell.angle_gamma   90.00
#
_symmetry.space_group_name_H-M   'P 1'
#
loop_
_entity.id
_entity.type
_entity.pdbx_description
1 polymer ?
#
loop_
_entity_poly.entity_id
_entity_poly.type
_entity_poly.pdbx_seq_one_letter_code
_entity_poly.pdbx_strand_id
1 'polypeptide(L)'
;MAVLTLTEKLDQLDARYQEMTHELSTPEVIADSARFQKLAKQHADLEEIVGKHREFKQLEKDLAGARQLIVESEDAEMRHMAQEEEKRLLARKEQTERELKLLLLPKDPNDDKNIILEIRAGTGGDEAAIFAGDLFRMYSRYAESQGWKVEVMESSPSSLGGVKEIVAAIQGNKVYSKLKYESGVHRVQRVPATETQGRIHTSAATIAVLPEADEIDIKIEPKDLRVDTFCSSGPGGQSVNTTYSAVRITHLPTGLVVSQQDEKSQIKNRAKALRVLRSRLYEMELEKQQAAITAERRGQIKTGDRSEKIRTYNYPQNRVTDHRIGLTIHQLTEVMDGKLAPLVDGLVGHYEAERLKQELAEG
;
A
#
# COMPACT_ATOMS: atom_id res chain seq x y z
N MET A 1 30.41 -9.33 6.82
CA MET A 1 30.30 -8.57 5.55
C MET A 1 30.50 -7.11 5.89
N ALA A 2 31.33 -6.37 5.17
CA ALA A 2 31.50 -4.94 5.43
C ALA A 2 30.17 -4.20 5.16
N VAL A 3 29.70 -3.43 6.13
CA VAL A 3 28.51 -2.59 5.96
C VAL A 3 28.90 -1.48 4.97
N LEU A 4 28.25 -1.48 3.80
CA LEU A 4 28.45 -0.44 2.78
C LEU A 4 28.01 0.91 3.34
N THR A 5 28.83 1.92 3.19
CA THR A 5 28.46 3.30 3.56
C THR A 5 27.27 3.77 2.71
N LEU A 6 26.51 4.73 3.22
CA LEU A 6 25.36 5.31 2.48
C LEU A 6 25.78 5.75 1.06
N THR A 7 26.92 6.39 0.95
CA THR A 7 27.46 6.89 -0.32
C THR A 7 27.79 5.75 -1.29
N GLU A 8 28.39 4.66 -0.82
CA GLU A 8 28.68 3.49 -1.65
C GLU A 8 27.41 2.81 -2.17
N LYS A 9 26.35 2.71 -1.34
CA LYS A 9 25.05 2.21 -1.78
C LYS A 9 24.45 3.09 -2.87
N LEU A 10 24.49 4.41 -2.70
CA LEU A 10 23.98 5.36 -3.69
C LEU A 10 24.77 5.34 -5.00
N ASP A 11 26.08 5.16 -4.94
CA ASP A 11 26.92 5.01 -6.15
C ASP A 11 26.60 3.73 -6.92
N GLN A 12 26.31 2.62 -6.23
CA GLN A 12 25.85 1.39 -6.86
C GLN A 12 24.48 1.56 -7.54
N LEU A 13 23.56 2.33 -6.91
CA LEU A 13 22.27 2.61 -7.52
C LEU A 13 22.39 3.51 -8.77
N ASP A 14 23.29 4.51 -8.76
CA ASP A 14 23.56 5.33 -9.96
C ASP A 14 24.16 4.50 -11.10
N ALA A 15 25.12 3.60 -10.80
CA ALA A 15 25.67 2.67 -11.79
C ALA A 15 24.57 1.76 -12.36
N ARG A 16 23.72 1.20 -11.51
CA ARG A 16 22.60 0.35 -11.93
C ARG A 16 21.57 1.09 -12.79
N TYR A 17 21.29 2.34 -12.45
CA TYR A 17 20.42 3.22 -13.25
C TYR A 17 20.98 3.43 -14.65
N GLN A 18 22.29 3.69 -14.78
CA GLN A 18 22.95 3.85 -16.07
C GLN A 18 22.94 2.57 -16.91
N GLU A 19 23.16 1.40 -16.28
CA GLU A 19 23.04 0.10 -16.94
C GLU A 19 21.60 -0.11 -17.49
N MET A 20 20.56 0.15 -16.66
CA MET A 20 19.18 0.02 -17.10
C MET A 20 18.81 1.01 -18.20
N THR A 21 19.35 2.24 -18.18
CA THR A 21 19.17 3.21 -19.26
C THR A 21 19.74 2.67 -20.58
N HIS A 22 20.89 2.01 -20.51
CA HIS A 22 21.50 1.38 -21.68
C HIS A 22 20.70 0.16 -22.14
N GLU A 23 20.27 -0.73 -21.22
CA GLU A 23 19.44 -1.89 -21.55
C GLU A 23 18.12 -1.50 -22.21
N LEU A 24 17.44 -0.46 -21.73
CA LEU A 24 16.18 0.05 -22.30
C LEU A 24 16.34 0.56 -23.73
N SER A 25 17.55 0.96 -24.13
CA SER A 25 17.86 1.42 -25.50
C SER A 25 18.18 0.27 -26.47
N THR A 26 18.32 -0.98 -25.97
CA THR A 26 18.67 -2.13 -26.83
C THR A 26 17.47 -2.63 -27.61
N PRO A 27 17.62 -2.97 -28.92
CA PRO A 27 16.51 -3.47 -29.75
C PRO A 27 15.86 -4.76 -29.21
N GLU A 28 16.64 -5.61 -28.55
CA GLU A 28 16.17 -6.87 -27.97
C GLU A 28 15.17 -6.64 -26.83
N VAL A 29 15.41 -5.65 -25.98
CA VAL A 29 14.50 -5.30 -24.86
C VAL A 29 13.26 -4.58 -25.38
N ILE A 30 13.40 -3.74 -26.42
CA ILE A 30 12.26 -3.03 -27.03
C ILE A 30 11.31 -4.04 -27.70
N ALA A 31 11.81 -5.14 -28.25
CA ALA A 31 10.99 -6.19 -28.86
C ALA A 31 10.20 -7.02 -27.82
N ASP A 32 10.66 -7.10 -26.57
CA ASP A 32 9.98 -7.81 -25.48
C ASP A 32 9.23 -6.81 -24.58
N SER A 33 7.94 -6.63 -24.88
CA SER A 33 7.07 -5.66 -24.15
C SER A 33 7.02 -5.93 -22.65
N ALA A 34 7.00 -7.18 -22.19
CA ALA A 34 6.93 -7.51 -20.76
C ALA A 34 8.23 -7.16 -20.02
N ARG A 35 9.38 -7.47 -20.65
CA ARG A 35 10.70 -7.11 -20.12
C ARG A 35 10.92 -5.60 -20.13
N PHE A 36 10.51 -4.93 -21.20
CA PHE A 36 10.57 -3.47 -21.31
C PHE A 36 9.78 -2.77 -20.21
N GLN A 37 8.51 -3.16 -19.99
CA GLN A 37 7.67 -2.57 -18.93
C GLN A 37 8.25 -2.77 -17.54
N LYS A 38 8.80 -3.95 -17.26
CA LYS A 38 9.43 -4.25 -15.97
C LYS A 38 10.67 -3.39 -15.73
N LEU A 39 11.54 -3.28 -16.73
CA LEU A 39 12.76 -2.45 -16.66
C LEU A 39 12.42 -0.96 -16.59
N ALA A 40 11.46 -0.49 -17.37
CA ALA A 40 11.01 0.91 -17.35
C ALA A 40 10.46 1.31 -15.97
N LYS A 41 9.68 0.42 -15.32
CA LYS A 41 9.22 0.67 -13.97
C LYS A 41 10.36 0.76 -12.96
N GLN A 42 11.31 -0.17 -13.01
CA GLN A 42 12.49 -0.15 -12.12
C GLN A 42 13.36 1.07 -12.36
N HIS A 43 13.53 1.49 -13.61
CA HIS A 43 14.26 2.71 -13.97
C HIS A 43 13.60 3.96 -13.42
N ALA A 44 12.26 4.09 -13.57
CA ALA A 44 11.48 5.20 -13.01
C ALA A 44 11.55 5.25 -11.47
N ASP A 45 11.55 4.09 -10.80
CA ASP A 45 11.69 4.01 -9.34
C ASP A 45 13.06 4.52 -8.83
N LEU A 46 14.11 4.37 -9.63
CA LEU A 46 15.46 4.84 -9.29
C LEU A 46 15.74 6.28 -9.71
N GLU A 47 14.99 6.84 -10.66
CA GLU A 47 15.23 8.17 -11.22
C GLU A 47 15.26 9.26 -10.16
N GLU A 48 14.30 9.24 -9.24
CA GLU A 48 14.19 10.22 -8.14
C GLU A 48 15.40 10.12 -7.20
N ILE A 49 15.78 8.89 -6.83
CA ILE A 49 16.92 8.63 -5.92
C ILE A 49 18.23 9.11 -6.56
N VAL A 50 18.46 8.75 -7.83
CA VAL A 50 19.67 9.12 -8.58
C VAL A 50 19.73 10.64 -8.81
N GLY A 51 18.60 11.26 -9.12
CA GLY A 51 18.50 12.72 -9.25
C GLY A 51 18.94 13.45 -7.98
N LYS A 52 18.40 13.01 -6.83
CA LYS A 52 18.77 13.56 -5.52
C LYS A 52 20.20 13.25 -5.11
N HIS A 53 20.72 12.07 -5.46
CA HIS A 53 22.12 11.74 -5.21
C HIS A 53 23.09 12.62 -6.01
N ARG A 54 22.77 12.90 -7.25
CA ARG A 54 23.56 13.83 -8.08
C ARG A 54 23.51 15.26 -7.56
N GLU A 55 22.34 15.72 -7.06
CA GLU A 55 22.18 17.00 -6.36
C GLU A 55 23.09 17.04 -5.11
N PHE A 56 23.09 15.98 -4.31
CA PHE A 56 23.92 15.86 -3.11
C PHE A 56 25.42 15.94 -3.45
N LYS A 57 25.88 15.21 -4.46
CA LYS A 57 27.27 15.29 -4.93
C LYS A 57 27.67 16.68 -5.44
N GLN A 58 26.74 17.38 -6.09
CA GLN A 58 26.98 18.76 -6.54
C GLN A 58 27.12 19.68 -5.33
N LEU A 59 26.23 19.58 -4.35
CA LEU A 59 26.33 20.34 -3.11
C LEU A 59 27.64 20.11 -2.34
N GLU A 60 28.18 18.89 -2.35
CA GLU A 60 29.48 18.60 -1.76
C GLU A 60 30.63 19.30 -2.50
N LYS A 61 30.59 19.34 -3.82
CA LYS A 61 31.56 20.08 -4.63
C LYS A 61 31.50 21.60 -4.41
N ASP A 62 30.27 22.12 -4.40
CA ASP A 62 30.05 23.56 -4.19
C ASP A 62 30.50 23.98 -2.79
N LEU A 63 30.26 23.15 -1.79
CA LEU A 63 30.70 23.36 -0.41
C LEU A 63 32.23 23.29 -0.27
N ALA A 64 32.87 22.38 -0.97
CA ALA A 64 34.33 22.34 -1.04
C ALA A 64 34.92 23.61 -1.70
N GLY A 65 34.28 24.08 -2.79
CA GLY A 65 34.64 25.34 -3.44
C GLY A 65 34.46 26.56 -2.56
N ALA A 66 33.33 26.67 -1.83
CA ALA A 66 33.10 27.77 -0.89
C ALA A 66 34.13 27.78 0.23
N ARG A 67 34.49 26.63 0.79
CA ARG A 67 35.53 26.49 1.81
C ARG A 67 36.92 26.86 1.31
N GLN A 68 37.24 26.51 0.09
CA GLN A 68 38.50 26.91 -0.55
C GLN A 68 38.56 28.42 -0.71
N LEU A 69 37.48 29.07 -1.16
CA LEU A 69 37.40 30.54 -1.29
C LEU A 69 37.57 31.26 0.06
N ILE A 70 37.04 30.70 1.15
CA ILE A 70 37.19 31.25 2.52
C ILE A 70 38.67 31.27 2.93
N VAL A 71 39.44 30.23 2.54
CA VAL A 71 40.86 30.07 2.90
C VAL A 71 41.74 30.92 2.00
N GLU A 72 41.47 30.98 0.70
CA GLU A 72 42.35 31.58 -0.31
C GLU A 72 42.08 33.08 -0.52
N SER A 73 40.90 33.58 -0.20
CA SER A 73 40.55 34.97 -0.42
C SER A 73 41.21 35.91 0.61
N GLU A 74 41.89 36.93 0.12
CA GLU A 74 42.45 38.03 0.92
C GLU A 74 41.39 39.12 1.21
N ASP A 75 40.34 39.19 0.38
CA ASP A 75 39.28 40.17 0.49
C ASP A 75 38.27 39.80 1.58
N ALA A 76 38.02 40.71 2.51
CA ALA A 76 37.11 40.51 3.63
C ALA A 76 35.64 40.35 3.20
N GLU A 77 35.23 41.08 2.14
CA GLU A 77 33.85 40.98 1.62
C GLU A 77 33.64 39.62 0.93
N MET A 78 34.58 39.20 0.11
CA MET A 78 34.51 37.87 -0.53
C MET A 78 34.50 36.75 0.49
N ARG A 79 35.32 36.81 1.56
CA ARG A 79 35.27 35.81 2.64
C ARG A 79 33.92 35.79 3.34
N HIS A 80 33.32 36.94 3.61
CA HIS A 80 32.00 37.01 4.23
C HIS A 80 30.92 36.38 3.35
N MET A 81 30.91 36.70 2.05
CA MET A 81 29.99 36.09 1.08
C MET A 81 30.16 34.57 1.00
N ALA A 82 31.40 34.07 0.96
CA ALA A 82 31.68 32.63 0.92
C ALA A 82 31.26 31.94 2.23
N GLN A 83 31.35 32.59 3.40
CA GLN A 83 30.85 32.06 4.66
C GLN A 83 29.32 31.99 4.71
N GLU A 84 28.61 32.96 4.17
CA GLU A 84 27.14 32.92 4.07
C GLU A 84 26.70 31.79 3.11
N GLU A 85 27.38 31.66 1.97
CA GLU A 85 27.11 30.59 1.02
C GLU A 85 27.41 29.20 1.61
N GLU A 86 28.52 29.04 2.33
CA GLU A 86 28.83 27.79 3.07
C GLU A 86 27.68 27.42 4.01
N LYS A 87 27.20 28.36 4.80
CA LYS A 87 26.10 28.15 5.75
C LYS A 87 24.81 27.71 5.05
N ARG A 88 24.51 28.34 3.91
CA ARG A 88 23.35 27.98 3.08
C ARG A 88 23.47 26.59 2.46
N LEU A 89 24.65 26.28 1.92
CA LEU A 89 24.94 24.97 1.32
C LEU A 89 24.91 23.85 2.36
N LEU A 90 25.41 24.09 3.59
CA LEU A 90 25.32 23.11 4.69
C LEU A 90 23.88 22.78 5.04
N ALA A 91 23.03 23.78 5.20
CA ALA A 91 21.61 23.55 5.51
C ALA A 91 20.91 22.75 4.40
N ARG A 92 21.22 23.09 3.12
CA ARG A 92 20.66 22.37 1.97
C ARG A 92 21.20 20.93 1.87
N LYS A 93 22.48 20.72 2.15
CA LYS A 93 23.09 19.39 2.20
C LYS A 93 22.42 18.51 3.25
N GLU A 94 22.21 19.01 4.47
CA GLU A 94 21.50 18.27 5.53
C GLU A 94 20.06 17.92 5.15
N GLN A 95 19.37 18.83 4.47
CA GLN A 95 18.02 18.57 3.97
C GLN A 95 18.04 17.48 2.90
N THR A 96 18.89 17.59 1.90
CA THR A 96 19.01 16.61 0.79
C THR A 96 19.44 15.23 1.32
N GLU A 97 20.31 15.18 2.32
CA GLU A 97 20.71 13.92 2.97
C GLU A 97 19.54 13.24 3.69
N ARG A 98 18.67 14.00 4.37
CA ARG A 98 17.45 13.46 4.98
C ARG A 98 16.48 12.93 3.92
N GLU A 99 16.27 13.68 2.84
CA GLU A 99 15.43 13.26 1.73
C GLU A 99 15.96 11.97 1.07
N LEU A 100 17.28 11.85 0.85
CA LEU A 100 17.91 10.65 0.34
C LEU A 100 17.72 9.43 1.26
N LYS A 101 17.89 9.61 2.56
CA LYS A 101 17.64 8.55 3.54
C LYS A 101 16.18 8.06 3.52
N LEU A 102 15.22 8.97 3.33
CA LEU A 102 13.81 8.61 3.19
C LEU A 102 13.54 7.87 1.87
N LEU A 103 14.12 8.30 0.77
CA LEU A 103 13.96 7.66 -0.54
C LEU A 103 14.58 6.25 -0.61
N LEU A 104 15.59 5.97 0.23
CA LEU A 104 16.22 4.66 0.33
C LEU A 104 15.45 3.66 1.19
N LEU A 105 14.43 4.11 1.95
CA LEU A 105 13.58 3.19 2.70
C LEU A 105 12.87 2.23 1.73
N PRO A 106 12.80 0.93 2.06
CA PRO A 106 12.08 -0.01 1.22
C PRO A 106 10.63 0.44 1.06
N LYS A 107 10.26 0.76 -0.18
CA LYS A 107 8.88 1.12 -0.51
C LYS A 107 7.98 -0.10 -0.27
N ASP A 108 6.85 0.10 0.38
CA ASP A 108 5.82 -0.92 0.47
C ASP A 108 5.28 -1.16 -0.96
N PRO A 109 5.26 -2.41 -1.45
CA PRO A 109 4.75 -2.72 -2.79
C PRO A 109 3.29 -2.30 -2.99
N ASN A 110 2.56 -2.06 -1.90
CA ASN A 110 1.18 -1.62 -1.93
C ASN A 110 1.03 -0.08 -1.95
N ASP A 111 2.11 0.70 -1.74
CA ASP A 111 2.02 2.17 -1.60
C ASP A 111 1.37 2.87 -2.81
N ASP A 112 1.55 2.33 -4.01
CA ASP A 112 0.97 2.87 -5.25
C ASP A 112 -0.45 2.34 -5.54
N LYS A 113 -0.96 1.38 -4.73
CA LYS A 113 -2.27 0.77 -4.97
C LYS A 113 -3.42 1.70 -4.58
N ASN A 114 -4.55 1.47 -5.22
CA ASN A 114 -5.85 1.96 -4.77
C ASN A 114 -6.23 1.26 -3.46
N ILE A 115 -7.25 1.78 -2.79
CA ILE A 115 -7.71 1.21 -1.52
C ILE A 115 -9.20 0.91 -1.52
N ILE A 116 -9.55 -0.03 -0.66
CA ILE A 116 -10.91 -0.23 -0.17
C ILE A 116 -10.96 0.33 1.25
N LEU A 117 -11.77 1.39 1.43
CA LEU A 117 -12.03 2.03 2.72
C LEU A 117 -13.32 1.44 3.29
N GLU A 118 -13.21 0.79 4.44
CA GLU A 118 -14.36 0.28 5.18
C GLU A 118 -14.52 1.09 6.47
N ILE A 119 -15.73 1.63 6.68
CA ILE A 119 -16.07 2.34 7.91
C ILE A 119 -17.28 1.65 8.52
N ARG A 120 -17.15 1.23 9.77
CA ARG A 120 -18.24 0.58 10.53
C ARG A 120 -18.54 1.33 11.80
N ALA A 121 -19.82 1.48 12.11
CA ALA A 121 -20.26 1.95 13.42
C ALA A 121 -19.83 0.95 14.50
N GLY A 122 -19.15 1.45 15.52
CA GLY A 122 -18.73 0.67 16.69
C GLY A 122 -19.64 0.90 17.88
N THR A 123 -19.04 1.04 19.07
CA THR A 123 -19.79 1.27 20.31
C THR A 123 -20.44 2.65 20.32
N GLY A 124 -21.75 2.74 20.50
CA GLY A 124 -22.48 4.02 20.60
C GLY A 124 -23.85 4.06 19.92
N GLY A 125 -24.31 2.93 19.37
CA GLY A 125 -25.63 2.82 18.72
C GLY A 125 -25.78 3.77 17.53
N ASP A 126 -26.90 4.48 17.44
CA ASP A 126 -27.22 5.38 16.34
C ASP A 126 -26.23 6.54 16.18
N GLU A 127 -25.67 7.03 17.28
CA GLU A 127 -24.66 8.08 17.27
C GLU A 127 -23.35 7.60 16.59
N ALA A 128 -22.97 6.35 16.83
CA ALA A 128 -21.83 5.74 16.12
C ALA A 128 -22.08 5.62 14.62
N ALA A 129 -23.34 5.33 14.22
CA ALA A 129 -23.73 5.26 12.82
C ALA A 129 -23.72 6.65 12.13
N ILE A 130 -24.17 7.70 12.82
CA ILE A 130 -24.08 9.09 12.34
C ILE A 130 -22.61 9.50 12.19
N PHE A 131 -21.78 9.18 13.20
CA PHE A 131 -20.35 9.47 13.17
C PHE A 131 -19.62 8.73 12.04
N ALA A 132 -19.98 7.47 11.76
CA ALA A 132 -19.45 6.74 10.61
C ALA A 132 -19.76 7.45 9.28
N GLY A 133 -20.96 7.99 9.12
CA GLY A 133 -21.33 8.82 7.97
C GLY A 133 -20.54 10.13 7.88
N ASP A 134 -20.30 10.78 9.03
CA ASP A 134 -19.47 12.00 9.09
C ASP A 134 -18.02 11.72 8.69
N LEU A 135 -17.45 10.60 9.16
CA LEU A 135 -16.10 10.17 8.76
C LEU A 135 -16.02 9.87 7.26
N PHE A 136 -17.02 9.17 6.72
CA PHE A 136 -17.02 8.90 5.28
C PHE A 136 -17.08 10.20 4.47
N ARG A 137 -17.91 11.17 4.88
CA ARG A 137 -17.95 12.49 4.22
C ARG A 137 -16.60 13.21 4.30
N MET A 138 -15.93 13.16 5.46
CA MET A 138 -14.61 13.74 5.69
C MET A 138 -13.57 13.14 4.73
N TYR A 139 -13.49 11.79 4.63
CA TYR A 139 -12.57 11.12 3.71
C TYR A 139 -12.91 11.36 2.24
N SER A 140 -14.18 11.41 1.88
CA SER A 140 -14.60 11.71 0.51
C SER A 140 -14.15 13.10 0.07
N ARG A 141 -14.33 14.12 0.92
CA ARG A 141 -13.87 15.49 0.65
C ARG A 141 -12.34 15.59 0.59
N TYR A 142 -11.64 14.85 1.47
CA TYR A 142 -10.20 14.77 1.39
C TYR A 142 -9.74 14.13 0.08
N ALA A 143 -10.35 13.02 -0.33
CA ALA A 143 -10.07 12.35 -1.60
C ALA A 143 -10.29 13.29 -2.81
N GLU A 144 -11.41 14.02 -2.83
CA GLU A 144 -11.70 15.04 -3.85
C GLU A 144 -10.60 16.11 -3.90
N SER A 145 -10.13 16.59 -2.74
CA SER A 145 -9.07 17.60 -2.66
C SER A 145 -7.72 17.10 -3.20
N GLN A 146 -7.50 15.78 -3.17
CA GLN A 146 -6.31 15.12 -3.73
C GLN A 146 -6.50 14.72 -5.20
N GLY A 147 -7.67 14.96 -5.79
CA GLY A 147 -8.00 14.55 -7.16
C GLY A 147 -8.25 13.03 -7.29
N TRP A 148 -8.58 12.36 -6.19
CA TRP A 148 -8.91 10.92 -6.21
C TRP A 148 -10.38 10.69 -6.48
N LYS A 149 -10.69 9.56 -7.12
CA LYS A 149 -12.06 9.12 -7.38
C LYS A 149 -12.54 8.25 -6.22
N VAL A 150 -13.73 8.55 -5.70
CA VAL A 150 -14.41 7.73 -4.67
C VAL A 150 -15.61 7.05 -5.28
N GLU A 151 -15.72 5.73 -5.10
CA GLU A 151 -16.84 4.92 -5.57
C GLU A 151 -17.38 4.08 -4.42
N VAL A 152 -18.64 4.30 -4.05
CA VAL A 152 -19.30 3.51 -3.00
C VAL A 152 -19.67 2.15 -3.55
N MET A 153 -19.11 1.10 -2.96
CA MET A 153 -19.37 -0.29 -3.34
C MET A 153 -20.56 -0.88 -2.59
N GLU A 154 -20.60 -0.62 -1.27
CA GLU A 154 -21.66 -1.12 -0.39
C GLU A 154 -21.97 -0.10 0.70
N SER A 155 -23.24 0.04 1.05
CA SER A 155 -23.67 0.92 2.14
C SER A 155 -24.87 0.31 2.87
N SER A 156 -24.77 0.23 4.19
CA SER A 156 -25.86 -0.19 5.07
C SER A 156 -26.35 1.03 5.89
N PRO A 157 -27.44 1.68 5.48
CA PRO A 157 -27.93 2.88 6.17
C PRO A 157 -28.50 2.53 7.54
N SER A 158 -28.46 3.51 8.47
CA SER A 158 -29.17 3.45 9.75
C SER A 158 -30.49 4.21 9.67
N SER A 159 -31.45 3.83 10.54
CA SER A 159 -32.80 4.43 10.61
C SER A 159 -32.78 5.94 10.92
N LEU A 160 -31.74 6.47 11.55
CA LEU A 160 -31.60 7.87 11.96
C LEU A 160 -30.65 8.69 11.11
N GLY A 161 -30.41 8.30 9.84
CA GLY A 161 -29.66 9.09 8.87
C GLY A 161 -28.15 8.91 8.89
N GLY A 162 -27.63 7.92 9.64
CA GLY A 162 -26.23 7.49 9.60
C GLY A 162 -26.05 6.22 8.78
N VAL A 163 -24.84 5.65 8.81
CA VAL A 163 -24.48 4.39 8.15
C VAL A 163 -23.92 3.41 9.19
N LYS A 164 -24.44 2.18 9.20
CA LYS A 164 -23.91 1.10 10.03
C LYS A 164 -22.59 0.61 9.48
N GLU A 165 -22.51 0.52 8.17
CA GLU A 165 -21.34 0.11 7.42
C GLU A 165 -21.33 0.80 6.05
N ILE A 166 -20.15 1.23 5.62
CA ILE A 166 -19.93 1.72 4.27
C ILE A 166 -18.58 1.21 3.78
N VAL A 167 -18.58 0.70 2.55
CA VAL A 167 -17.40 0.22 1.84
C VAL A 167 -17.27 1.03 0.55
N ALA A 168 -16.13 1.67 0.36
CA ALA A 168 -15.88 2.50 -0.80
C ALA A 168 -14.47 2.22 -1.36
N ALA A 169 -14.37 2.17 -2.68
CA ALA A 169 -13.09 2.16 -3.38
C ALA A 169 -12.62 3.61 -3.57
N ILE A 170 -11.35 3.87 -3.27
CA ILE A 170 -10.69 5.15 -3.52
C ILE A 170 -9.54 4.91 -4.47
N GLN A 171 -9.60 5.53 -5.65
CA GLN A 171 -8.69 5.33 -6.76
C GLN A 171 -7.93 6.63 -7.05
N GLY A 172 -6.60 6.51 -7.20
CA GLY A 172 -5.75 7.66 -7.50
C GLY A 172 -4.27 7.36 -7.31
N ASN A 173 -3.46 8.39 -7.31
CA ASN A 173 -2.01 8.24 -7.13
C ASN A 173 -1.65 8.15 -5.65
N LYS A 174 -0.89 7.12 -5.26
CA LYS A 174 -0.35 6.91 -3.91
C LYS A 174 -1.42 6.97 -2.80
N VAL A 175 -2.60 6.41 -3.07
CA VAL A 175 -3.72 6.46 -2.12
C VAL A 175 -3.41 5.65 -0.88
N TYR A 176 -2.92 4.41 -1.04
CA TYR A 176 -2.58 3.54 0.08
C TYR A 176 -1.48 4.13 0.95
N SER A 177 -0.41 4.68 0.37
CA SER A 177 0.69 5.27 1.13
C SER A 177 0.23 6.38 2.08
N LYS A 178 -0.77 7.18 1.68
CA LYS A 178 -1.32 8.26 2.50
C LYS A 178 -2.33 7.78 3.54
N LEU A 179 -3.20 6.83 3.19
CA LEU A 179 -4.32 6.46 4.04
C LEU A 179 -4.10 5.19 4.87
N LYS A 180 -3.04 4.39 4.63
CA LYS A 180 -2.78 3.14 5.37
C LYS A 180 -2.73 3.32 6.90
N TYR A 181 -2.33 4.50 7.37
CA TYR A 181 -2.28 4.82 8.80
C TYR A 181 -3.61 5.31 9.38
N GLU A 182 -4.67 5.43 8.57
CA GLU A 182 -6.01 5.81 9.05
C GLU A 182 -6.81 4.64 9.63
N SER A 183 -6.30 3.41 9.48
CA SER A 183 -6.94 2.21 10.01
C SER A 183 -6.89 2.14 11.53
N GLY A 184 -8.03 1.78 12.14
CA GLY A 184 -8.17 1.63 13.59
C GLY A 184 -9.48 2.18 14.14
N VAL A 185 -9.50 2.44 15.46
CA VAL A 185 -10.70 2.93 16.17
C VAL A 185 -10.67 4.44 16.29
N HIS A 186 -11.67 5.11 15.73
CA HIS A 186 -11.88 6.55 15.81
C HIS A 186 -12.97 6.83 16.85
N ARG A 187 -12.68 7.73 17.79
CA ARG A 187 -13.57 8.08 18.91
C ARG A 187 -14.10 9.49 18.77
N VAL A 188 -15.40 9.67 18.92
CA VAL A 188 -16.05 10.98 18.97
C VAL A 188 -16.55 11.29 20.36
N GLN A 189 -16.45 12.56 20.76
CA GLN A 189 -17.02 13.12 21.97
C GLN A 189 -17.84 14.33 21.58
N ARG A 190 -19.18 14.19 21.58
CA ARG A 190 -20.14 15.26 21.32
C ARG A 190 -21.47 15.00 22.01
N VAL A 191 -22.33 15.97 22.05
CA VAL A 191 -23.74 15.79 22.41
C VAL A 191 -24.44 15.22 21.20
N PRO A 192 -24.96 13.97 21.24
CA PRO A 192 -25.65 13.37 20.11
C PRO A 192 -26.88 14.17 19.70
N ALA A 193 -27.26 14.11 18.42
CA ALA A 193 -28.51 14.69 17.92
C ALA A 193 -29.78 14.04 18.60
N THR A 194 -29.62 12.84 19.13
CA THR A 194 -30.65 12.06 19.82
C THR A 194 -30.73 12.31 21.33
N GLU A 195 -29.80 13.10 21.90
CA GLU A 195 -29.73 13.38 23.34
C GLU A 195 -30.50 14.65 23.68
N THR A 196 -31.51 14.51 24.55
CA THR A 196 -32.38 15.60 24.97
C THR A 196 -31.87 16.38 26.18
N GLN A 197 -30.97 15.78 26.99
CA GLN A 197 -30.44 16.38 28.23
C GLN A 197 -29.07 17.08 28.07
N GLY A 198 -28.59 17.18 26.82
CA GLY A 198 -27.32 17.87 26.55
C GLY A 198 -26.04 17.18 27.06
N ARG A 199 -26.12 15.89 27.41
CA ARG A 199 -24.96 15.14 27.93
C ARG A 199 -24.01 14.77 26.79
N ILE A 200 -22.71 14.90 27.06
CA ILE A 200 -21.67 14.50 26.13
C ILE A 200 -21.56 12.98 26.13
N HIS A 201 -21.80 12.36 24.97
CA HIS A 201 -21.59 10.93 24.78
C HIS A 201 -20.25 10.66 24.10
N THR A 202 -19.74 9.46 24.32
CA THR A 202 -18.53 8.95 23.68
C THR A 202 -18.90 7.76 22.82
N SER A 203 -18.82 7.94 21.50
CA SER A 203 -19.07 6.90 20.51
C SER A 203 -17.81 6.58 19.73
N ALA A 204 -17.77 5.43 19.07
CA ALA A 204 -16.63 4.98 18.27
C ALA A 204 -17.11 4.43 16.93
N ALA A 205 -16.25 4.60 15.92
CA ALA A 205 -16.34 3.93 14.63
C ALA A 205 -15.00 3.28 14.31
N THR A 206 -15.02 2.20 13.56
CA THR A 206 -13.82 1.51 13.11
C THR A 206 -13.57 1.78 11.64
N ILE A 207 -12.33 1.96 11.29
CA ILE A 207 -11.89 2.16 9.91
C ILE A 207 -10.89 1.06 9.56
N ALA A 208 -11.10 0.40 8.42
CA ALA A 208 -10.11 -0.46 7.79
C ALA A 208 -9.72 0.13 6.44
N VAL A 209 -8.42 0.14 6.16
CA VAL A 209 -7.85 0.56 4.89
C VAL A 209 -7.12 -0.63 4.31
N LEU A 210 -7.67 -1.20 3.25
CA LEU A 210 -7.14 -2.40 2.61
C LEU A 210 -6.62 -2.02 1.21
N PRO A 211 -5.45 -2.50 0.78
CA PRO A 211 -5.02 -2.31 -0.59
C PRO A 211 -5.95 -3.08 -1.53
N GLU A 212 -6.22 -2.49 -2.71
CA GLU A 212 -6.97 -3.19 -3.75
C GLU A 212 -6.24 -4.47 -4.16
N ALA A 213 -6.96 -5.59 -4.17
CA ALA A 213 -6.40 -6.88 -4.48
C ALA A 213 -6.09 -6.99 -5.99
N ASP A 214 -4.95 -7.57 -6.33
CA ASP A 214 -4.61 -7.84 -7.71
C ASP A 214 -5.50 -8.96 -8.26
N GLU A 215 -5.81 -8.91 -9.57
CA GLU A 215 -6.54 -9.98 -10.25
C GLU A 215 -5.75 -11.29 -10.19
N ILE A 216 -6.46 -12.38 -9.88
CA ILE A 216 -5.87 -13.71 -9.83
C ILE A 216 -5.72 -14.25 -11.26
N ASP A 217 -4.50 -14.27 -11.78
CA ASP A 217 -4.18 -14.90 -13.07
C ASP A 217 -3.52 -16.26 -12.83
N ILE A 218 -4.24 -17.35 -13.16
CA ILE A 218 -3.73 -18.72 -13.04
C ILE A 218 -3.06 -19.15 -14.32
N LYS A 219 -1.73 -19.16 -14.30
CA LYS A 219 -0.91 -19.73 -15.34
C LYS A 219 -0.58 -21.19 -14.99
N ILE A 220 -1.10 -22.13 -15.78
CA ILE A 220 -0.80 -23.55 -15.64
C ILE A 220 0.25 -23.89 -16.71
N GLU A 221 1.46 -24.17 -16.30
CA GLU A 221 2.51 -24.61 -17.20
C GLU A 221 2.45 -26.13 -17.42
N PRO A 222 2.67 -26.63 -18.64
CA PRO A 222 2.64 -28.07 -18.93
C PRO A 222 3.63 -28.89 -18.08
N LYS A 223 4.75 -28.30 -17.67
CA LYS A 223 5.77 -28.94 -16.81
C LYS A 223 5.27 -29.22 -15.38
N ASP A 224 4.28 -28.45 -14.91
CA ASP A 224 3.72 -28.55 -13.58
C ASP A 224 2.59 -29.59 -13.50
N LEU A 225 2.29 -30.24 -14.61
CA LEU A 225 1.22 -31.22 -14.73
C LEU A 225 1.76 -32.63 -14.92
N ARG A 226 1.36 -33.55 -14.07
CA ARG A 226 1.46 -34.97 -14.33
C ARG A 226 0.13 -35.52 -14.81
N VAL A 227 0.11 -36.10 -16.01
CA VAL A 227 -1.08 -36.61 -16.65
C VAL A 227 -0.99 -38.13 -16.71
N ASP A 228 -1.85 -38.83 -15.97
CA ASP A 228 -1.96 -40.26 -15.95
C ASP A 228 -3.27 -40.70 -16.65
N THR A 229 -3.19 -41.74 -17.48
CA THR A 229 -4.37 -42.31 -18.14
C THR A 229 -4.68 -43.69 -17.57
N PHE A 230 -5.95 -44.00 -17.41
CA PHE A 230 -6.39 -45.28 -16.85
C PHE A 230 -7.73 -45.71 -17.46
N CYS A 231 -8.13 -46.98 -17.20
CA CYS A 231 -9.43 -47.47 -17.66
C CYS A 231 -10.55 -46.85 -16.84
N SER A 232 -11.64 -46.43 -17.50
CA SER A 232 -12.80 -45.86 -16.82
C SER A 232 -13.50 -46.90 -15.94
N SER A 233 -14.04 -46.49 -14.79
CA SER A 233 -14.85 -47.32 -13.91
C SER A 233 -16.32 -47.26 -14.35
N GLY A 234 -16.98 -48.39 -14.51
CA GLY A 234 -18.40 -48.43 -14.89
C GLY A 234 -18.91 -49.85 -15.13
N PRO A 235 -20.24 -50.06 -15.34
CA PRO A 235 -20.80 -51.35 -15.70
C PRO A 235 -20.15 -51.85 -17.00
N GLY A 236 -19.50 -52.99 -16.95
CA GLY A 236 -18.53 -53.55 -17.87
C GLY A 236 -18.97 -53.61 -19.33
N GLY A 237 -17.97 -53.62 -20.19
CA GLY A 237 -18.02 -53.81 -21.65
C GLY A 237 -16.61 -53.66 -22.20
N GLN A 238 -16.36 -54.14 -23.44
CA GLN A 238 -15.02 -54.11 -24.05
C GLN A 238 -14.39 -52.70 -24.07
N SER A 239 -15.21 -51.67 -24.26
CA SER A 239 -14.72 -50.26 -24.29
C SER A 239 -14.23 -49.76 -22.90
N VAL A 240 -14.81 -50.22 -21.83
CA VAL A 240 -14.46 -49.80 -20.45
C VAL A 240 -13.16 -50.47 -19.97
N ASN A 241 -12.97 -51.75 -20.34
CA ASN A 241 -11.86 -52.56 -19.82
C ASN A 241 -10.58 -52.49 -20.68
N THR A 242 -10.68 -52.04 -21.93
CA THR A 242 -9.53 -52.02 -22.86
C THR A 242 -9.08 -50.64 -23.29
N THR A 243 -9.94 -49.58 -23.10
CA THR A 243 -9.60 -48.26 -23.53
C THR A 243 -9.21 -47.35 -22.39
N TYR A 244 -7.99 -46.80 -22.40
CA TYR A 244 -7.50 -45.83 -21.41
C TYR A 244 -8.11 -44.45 -21.67
N SER A 245 -9.42 -44.35 -21.52
CA SER A 245 -10.17 -43.10 -21.80
C SER A 245 -10.22 -42.14 -20.61
N ALA A 246 -10.08 -42.68 -19.38
CA ALA A 246 -10.06 -41.83 -18.18
C ALA A 246 -8.71 -41.15 -18.00
N VAL A 247 -8.75 -39.91 -17.53
CA VAL A 247 -7.57 -39.06 -17.34
C VAL A 247 -7.53 -38.52 -15.92
N ARG A 248 -6.38 -38.68 -15.27
CA ARG A 248 -6.05 -38.05 -13.99
C ARG A 248 -4.97 -37.00 -14.22
N ILE A 249 -5.20 -35.79 -13.79
CA ILE A 249 -4.22 -34.70 -13.85
C ILE A 249 -3.86 -34.33 -12.39
N THR A 250 -2.58 -34.40 -12.10
CA THR A 250 -2.02 -33.94 -10.82
C THR A 250 -1.22 -32.69 -11.06
N HIS A 251 -1.57 -31.60 -10.38
CA HIS A 251 -0.77 -30.38 -10.36
C HIS A 251 0.33 -30.52 -9.31
N LEU A 252 1.58 -30.63 -9.76
CA LEU A 252 2.73 -30.99 -8.92
C LEU A 252 2.99 -29.96 -7.79
N PRO A 253 2.92 -28.63 -8.02
CA PRO A 253 3.21 -27.65 -6.97
C PRO A 253 2.19 -27.66 -5.82
N THR A 254 0.90 -27.89 -6.12
CA THR A 254 -0.19 -27.84 -5.11
C THR A 254 -0.64 -29.21 -4.63
N GLY A 255 -0.26 -30.27 -5.34
CA GLY A 255 -0.73 -31.63 -5.06
C GLY A 255 -2.21 -31.87 -5.44
N LEU A 256 -2.89 -30.91 -6.07
CA LEU A 256 -4.28 -31.05 -6.50
C LEU A 256 -4.42 -32.12 -7.57
N VAL A 257 -5.36 -33.05 -7.36
CA VAL A 257 -5.65 -34.16 -8.28
C VAL A 257 -7.07 -34.02 -8.82
N VAL A 258 -7.19 -34.06 -10.13
CA VAL A 258 -8.49 -34.08 -10.84
C VAL A 258 -8.55 -35.30 -11.73
N SER A 259 -9.64 -36.07 -11.61
CA SER A 259 -9.88 -37.25 -12.41
C SER A 259 -11.18 -37.07 -13.20
N GLN A 260 -11.14 -37.38 -14.51
CA GLN A 260 -12.30 -37.30 -15.40
C GLN A 260 -12.40 -38.54 -16.25
N GLN A 261 -13.63 -39.13 -16.30
CA GLN A 261 -13.91 -40.38 -17.03
C GLN A 261 -15.27 -40.38 -17.74
N ASP A 262 -15.95 -39.21 -17.80
CA ASP A 262 -17.35 -39.08 -18.28
C ASP A 262 -17.48 -39.31 -19.78
N GLU A 263 -16.43 -38.98 -20.52
CA GLU A 263 -16.46 -39.08 -22.01
C GLU A 263 -15.71 -40.32 -22.51
N LYS A 264 -16.13 -40.84 -23.64
CA LYS A 264 -15.45 -41.93 -24.32
C LYS A 264 -14.09 -41.55 -24.92
N SER A 265 -13.84 -40.25 -25.07
CA SER A 265 -12.62 -39.70 -25.66
C SER A 265 -11.65 -39.19 -24.57
N GLN A 266 -10.43 -39.73 -24.58
CA GLN A 266 -9.34 -39.31 -23.73
C GLN A 266 -9.02 -37.79 -23.87
N ILE A 267 -9.06 -37.28 -25.12
CA ILE A 267 -8.81 -35.85 -25.40
C ILE A 267 -9.86 -34.96 -24.72
N LYS A 268 -11.16 -35.35 -24.82
CA LYS A 268 -12.24 -34.62 -24.16
C LYS A 268 -12.12 -34.68 -22.63
N ASN A 269 -11.80 -35.86 -22.06
CA ASN A 269 -11.59 -36.01 -20.62
C ASN A 269 -10.40 -35.16 -20.15
N ARG A 270 -9.30 -35.11 -20.90
CA ARG A 270 -8.15 -34.25 -20.59
C ARG A 270 -8.52 -32.76 -20.60
N ALA A 271 -9.25 -32.31 -21.59
CA ALA A 271 -9.73 -30.92 -21.70
C ALA A 271 -10.67 -30.56 -20.52
N LYS A 272 -11.59 -31.46 -20.17
CA LYS A 272 -12.46 -31.33 -19.01
C LYS A 272 -11.67 -31.27 -17.70
N ALA A 273 -10.73 -32.20 -17.51
CA ALA A 273 -9.87 -32.26 -16.31
C ALA A 273 -9.05 -30.98 -16.14
N LEU A 274 -8.46 -30.42 -17.20
CA LEU A 274 -7.76 -29.14 -17.16
C LEU A 274 -8.67 -27.97 -16.78
N ARG A 275 -9.91 -27.94 -17.30
CA ARG A 275 -10.89 -26.92 -16.95
C ARG A 275 -11.25 -26.97 -15.47
N VAL A 276 -11.54 -28.17 -14.95
CA VAL A 276 -11.85 -28.39 -13.54
C VAL A 276 -10.64 -28.07 -12.65
N LEU A 277 -9.43 -28.45 -13.06
CA LEU A 277 -8.20 -28.12 -12.34
C LEU A 277 -8.01 -26.60 -12.25
N ARG A 278 -8.20 -25.87 -13.36
CA ARG A 278 -8.12 -24.39 -13.37
C ARG A 278 -9.11 -23.75 -12.40
N SER A 279 -10.36 -24.24 -12.41
CA SER A 279 -11.39 -23.74 -11.49
C SER A 279 -11.02 -23.97 -10.02
N ARG A 280 -10.53 -25.18 -9.67
CA ARG A 280 -10.10 -25.48 -8.29
C ARG A 280 -8.86 -24.68 -7.85
N LEU A 281 -7.92 -24.48 -8.75
CA LEU A 281 -6.74 -23.63 -8.46
C LEU A 281 -7.17 -22.19 -8.22
N TYR A 282 -8.11 -21.69 -9.03
CA TYR A 282 -8.68 -20.35 -8.86
C TYR A 282 -9.39 -20.20 -7.50
N GLU A 283 -10.23 -21.17 -7.15
CA GLU A 283 -10.94 -21.18 -5.86
C GLU A 283 -9.97 -21.20 -4.68
N MET A 284 -8.94 -22.05 -4.73
CA MET A 284 -7.91 -22.13 -3.69
C MET A 284 -7.12 -20.82 -3.54
N GLU A 285 -6.77 -20.14 -4.65
CA GLU A 285 -6.04 -18.88 -4.60
C GLU A 285 -6.93 -17.73 -4.12
N LEU A 286 -8.21 -17.74 -4.52
CA LEU A 286 -9.22 -16.80 -4.02
C LEU A 286 -9.42 -16.96 -2.50
N GLU A 287 -9.50 -18.20 -1.99
CA GLU A 287 -9.60 -18.45 -0.55
C GLU A 287 -8.39 -17.93 0.22
N LYS A 288 -7.18 -18.15 -0.30
CA LYS A 288 -5.95 -17.62 0.30
C LYS A 288 -5.96 -16.09 0.35
N GLN A 289 -6.34 -15.44 -0.76
CA GLN A 289 -6.41 -13.99 -0.85
C GLN A 289 -7.45 -13.43 0.16
N GLN A 290 -8.63 -14.03 0.22
CA GLN A 290 -9.67 -13.65 1.18
C GLN A 290 -9.24 -13.86 2.63
N ALA A 291 -8.54 -14.96 2.93
CA ALA A 291 -7.98 -15.22 4.24
C ALA A 291 -6.94 -14.17 4.65
N ALA A 292 -6.05 -13.77 3.72
CA ALA A 292 -5.06 -12.72 3.94
C ALA A 292 -5.73 -11.37 4.22
N ILE A 293 -6.69 -10.96 3.39
CA ILE A 293 -7.46 -9.72 3.58
C ILE A 293 -8.20 -9.72 4.93
N THR A 294 -8.80 -10.87 5.29
CA THR A 294 -9.51 -11.01 6.57
C THR A 294 -8.56 -10.91 7.77
N ALA A 295 -7.38 -11.50 7.67
CA ALA A 295 -6.35 -11.42 8.71
C ALA A 295 -5.84 -9.98 8.87
N GLU A 296 -5.58 -9.28 7.78
CA GLU A 296 -5.17 -7.88 7.77
C GLU A 296 -6.23 -6.99 8.40
N ARG A 297 -7.49 -7.12 7.97
CA ARG A 297 -8.64 -6.39 8.55
C ARG A 297 -8.74 -6.61 10.06
N ARG A 298 -8.63 -7.85 10.55
CA ARG A 298 -8.66 -8.16 11.98
C ARG A 298 -7.49 -7.52 12.73
N GLY A 299 -6.31 -7.50 12.14
CA GLY A 299 -5.14 -6.83 12.71
C GLY A 299 -5.33 -5.32 12.89
N GLN A 300 -5.98 -4.67 11.90
CA GLN A 300 -6.24 -3.23 11.92
C GLN A 300 -7.32 -2.81 12.93
N ILE A 301 -8.41 -3.57 13.05
CA ILE A 301 -9.60 -3.19 13.84
C ILE A 301 -9.52 -3.69 15.29
N LYS A 302 -8.78 -4.78 15.56
CA LYS A 302 -8.72 -5.46 16.88
C LYS A 302 -10.12 -5.76 17.43
N THR A 303 -10.45 -5.26 18.65
CA THR A 303 -11.78 -5.46 19.28
C THR A 303 -12.81 -4.40 18.88
N GLY A 304 -12.37 -3.27 18.32
CA GLY A 304 -13.22 -2.12 18.02
C GLY A 304 -13.73 -1.38 19.26
N ASP A 305 -13.16 -1.64 20.44
CA ASP A 305 -13.53 -0.93 21.68
C ASP A 305 -13.00 0.52 21.63
N ARG A 306 -13.79 1.45 22.16
CA ARG A 306 -13.42 2.87 22.29
C ARG A 306 -12.16 3.14 23.12
N SER A 307 -11.71 2.18 23.91
CA SER A 307 -10.43 2.26 24.65
C SER A 307 -9.22 2.14 23.74
N GLU A 308 -9.32 1.41 22.63
CA GLU A 308 -8.27 1.19 21.63
C GLU A 308 -8.14 2.32 20.59
N LYS A 309 -8.70 3.48 20.91
CA LYS A 309 -8.72 4.64 20.02
C LYS A 309 -7.35 5.03 19.51
N ILE A 310 -7.25 5.21 18.20
CA ILE A 310 -6.10 5.87 17.58
C ILE A 310 -6.27 7.39 17.52
N ARG A 311 -7.51 7.86 17.32
CA ARG A 311 -7.82 9.29 17.20
C ARG A 311 -9.08 9.66 17.95
N THR A 312 -9.09 10.88 18.54
CA THR A 312 -10.28 11.43 19.23
C THR A 312 -10.70 12.73 18.58
N TYR A 313 -11.98 12.83 18.25
CA TYR A 313 -12.67 14.00 17.74
C TYR A 313 -13.51 14.61 18.88
N ASN A 314 -13.05 15.72 19.46
CA ASN A 314 -13.67 16.37 20.60
C ASN A 314 -14.37 17.66 20.14
N TYR A 315 -15.69 17.60 19.97
CA TYR A 315 -16.50 18.72 19.51
C TYR A 315 -16.57 19.87 20.53
N PRO A 316 -16.79 19.64 21.85
CA PRO A 316 -16.82 20.69 22.84
C PRO A 316 -15.54 21.54 22.89
N GLN A 317 -14.39 20.92 22.59
CA GLN A 317 -13.10 21.60 22.60
C GLN A 317 -12.60 21.96 21.20
N ASN A 318 -13.39 21.72 20.15
CA ASN A 318 -13.06 21.96 18.75
C ASN A 318 -11.67 21.42 18.37
N ARG A 319 -11.31 20.20 18.82
CA ARG A 319 -10.00 19.61 18.59
C ARG A 319 -10.06 18.16 18.10
N VAL A 320 -9.05 17.80 17.30
CA VAL A 320 -8.75 16.41 16.94
C VAL A 320 -7.38 16.07 17.51
N THR A 321 -7.28 14.92 18.16
CA THR A 321 -6.01 14.42 18.72
C THR A 321 -5.72 13.03 18.19
N ASP A 322 -4.58 12.86 17.52
CA ASP A 322 -4.04 11.55 17.17
C ASP A 322 -3.13 11.08 18.31
N HIS A 323 -3.53 9.99 18.96
CA HIS A 323 -2.85 9.49 20.16
C HIS A 323 -1.55 8.75 19.88
N ARG A 324 -1.32 8.31 18.64
CA ARG A 324 -0.11 7.59 18.23
C ARG A 324 1.11 8.50 18.19
N ILE A 325 0.91 9.73 17.74
CA ILE A 325 2.00 10.73 17.59
C ILE A 325 1.83 11.93 18.51
N GLY A 326 0.76 11.96 19.33
CA GLY A 326 0.47 13.07 20.23
C GLY A 326 0.06 14.37 19.52
N LEU A 327 -0.22 14.33 18.22
CA LEU A 327 -0.58 15.51 17.44
C LEU A 327 -2.00 15.96 17.77
N THR A 328 -2.16 17.24 18.10
CA THR A 328 -3.44 17.87 18.38
C THR A 328 -3.66 19.08 17.47
N ILE A 329 -4.82 19.11 16.79
CA ILE A 329 -5.24 20.21 15.92
C ILE A 329 -6.53 20.82 16.47
N HIS A 330 -6.53 22.13 16.69
CA HIS A 330 -7.67 22.90 17.21
C HIS A 330 -8.53 23.50 16.09
N GLN A 331 -8.95 22.67 15.14
CA GLN A 331 -9.75 23.03 13.96
C GLN A 331 -10.59 21.85 13.52
N LEU A 332 -11.32 21.20 14.47
CA LEU A 332 -12.12 20.02 14.22
C LEU A 332 -13.07 20.18 13.02
N THR A 333 -13.75 21.32 12.92
CA THR A 333 -14.71 21.58 11.84
C THR A 333 -14.03 21.53 10.46
N GLU A 334 -12.84 22.10 10.33
CA GLU A 334 -12.08 22.09 9.08
C GLU A 334 -11.59 20.69 8.72
N VAL A 335 -11.17 19.90 9.74
CA VAL A 335 -10.79 18.50 9.57
C VAL A 335 -11.99 17.69 9.06
N MET A 336 -13.16 17.85 9.67
CA MET A 336 -14.40 17.17 9.24
C MET A 336 -14.88 17.61 7.86
N ASP A 337 -14.44 18.79 7.40
CA ASP A 337 -14.68 19.30 6.05
C ASP A 337 -13.62 18.85 5.03
N GLY A 338 -12.71 17.94 5.42
CA GLY A 338 -11.76 17.28 4.52
C GLY A 338 -10.33 17.82 4.57
N LYS A 339 -10.01 18.82 5.43
CA LYS A 339 -8.63 19.30 5.61
C LYS A 339 -7.81 18.34 6.49
N LEU A 340 -7.62 17.11 5.99
CA LEU A 340 -6.90 16.04 6.70
C LEU A 340 -5.38 16.07 6.49
N ALA A 341 -4.88 16.81 5.50
CA ALA A 341 -3.46 16.80 5.14
C ALA A 341 -2.50 16.94 6.35
N PRO A 342 -2.70 17.87 7.33
CA PRO A 342 -1.78 17.99 8.44
C PRO A 342 -1.70 16.75 9.34
N LEU A 343 -2.80 15.99 9.46
CA LEU A 343 -2.83 14.73 10.22
C LEU A 343 -2.16 13.59 9.43
N VAL A 344 -2.51 13.46 8.17
CA VAL A 344 -1.99 12.41 7.29
C VAL A 344 -0.49 12.57 7.09
N ASP A 345 -0.04 13.77 6.73
CA ASP A 345 1.39 14.06 6.50
C ASP A 345 2.21 13.91 7.79
N GLY A 346 1.63 14.32 8.94
CA GLY A 346 2.26 14.12 10.24
C GLY A 346 2.44 12.65 10.60
N LEU A 347 1.46 11.79 10.29
CA LEU A 347 1.55 10.35 10.50
C LEU A 347 2.55 9.69 9.56
N VAL A 348 2.50 10.02 8.27
CA VAL A 348 3.43 9.50 7.27
C VAL A 348 4.86 9.82 7.69
N GLY A 349 5.15 11.10 7.98
CA GLY A 349 6.48 11.52 8.41
C GLY A 349 6.97 10.87 9.71
N HIS A 350 6.05 10.63 10.67
CA HIS A 350 6.41 9.93 11.92
C HIS A 350 6.82 8.48 11.67
N TYR A 351 6.02 7.72 10.92
CA TYR A 351 6.31 6.31 10.64
C TYR A 351 7.51 6.13 9.70
N GLU A 352 7.71 7.03 8.74
CA GLU A 352 8.93 7.06 7.93
C GLU A 352 10.18 7.30 8.77
N ALA A 353 10.11 8.23 9.73
CA ALA A 353 11.20 8.48 10.67
C ALA A 353 11.47 7.30 11.61
N GLU A 354 10.44 6.58 12.06
CA GLU A 354 10.60 5.35 12.84
C GLU A 354 11.27 4.24 12.03
N ARG A 355 10.82 4.01 10.80
CA ARG A 355 11.44 3.02 9.88
C ARG A 355 12.91 3.35 9.64
N LEU A 356 13.22 4.62 9.39
CA LEU A 356 14.61 5.06 9.22
C LEU A 356 15.46 4.76 10.45
N LYS A 357 14.94 4.99 11.67
CA LYS A 357 15.65 4.66 12.92
C LYS A 357 15.88 3.15 13.08
N GLN A 358 14.91 2.33 12.72
CA GLN A 358 15.02 0.88 12.78
C GLN A 358 16.10 0.36 11.82
N GLU A 359 16.10 0.83 10.57
CA GLU A 359 17.13 0.44 9.60
C GLU A 359 18.54 0.90 9.98
N LEU A 360 18.66 2.09 10.58
CA LEU A 360 19.95 2.57 11.09
C LEU A 360 20.42 1.80 12.35
N ALA A 361 19.52 1.12 13.05
CA ALA A 361 19.88 0.31 14.22
C ALA A 361 20.23 -1.15 13.84
N GLU A 362 19.75 -1.63 12.68
CA GLU A 362 19.99 -3.00 12.18
C GLU A 362 21.19 -3.08 11.21
N GLY A 363 21.68 -1.95 10.68
CA GLY A 363 22.84 -1.86 9.80
C GLY A 363 24.06 -1.32 10.46
#